data_2df10c6fea3495e11016e33cd4cc8fbe
#
_entry.id   2df10c6fea3495e11016e33cd4cc8fbe
#
_cell.length_a   1.000
_cell.length_b   1.000
_cell.length_c   1.000
_cell.angle_alpha   90.00
_cell.angle_beta   90.00
_cell.angle_gamma   90.00
#
_symmetry.space_group_name_H-M   'P 1'
#
loop_
_entity.id
_entity.type
_entity.pdbx_description
1 polymer ?
#
loop_
_entity_poly.entity_id
_entity_poly.type
_entity_poly.pdbx_seq_one_letter_code
_entity_poly.pdbx_strand_id
1 'polypeptide(L)'
;MKLFWTDRARRDLLAIGRHIARDNPRAARSWIDQLRARARKAAEMPLAGRTVPERKGHEVREVFLRNYRIVYRVEGDAIHVLTVF
;
A
#
# COMPACT_ATOMS: atom_id res chain seq x y z
N MET A 1 3.05 14.40 -0.19
CA MET A 1 1.62 14.31 0.14
C MET A 1 1.40 13.58 1.44
N LYS A 2 0.27 13.83 2.07
CA LYS A 2 -0.15 13.07 3.24
C LYS A 2 -0.46 11.63 2.86
N LEU A 3 -0.25 10.73 3.81
CA LEU A 3 -0.48 9.30 3.59
C LEU A 3 -1.50 8.81 4.61
N PHE A 4 -2.57 8.22 4.11
CA PHE A 4 -3.59 7.59 4.95
C PHE A 4 -3.75 6.13 4.57
N TRP A 5 -4.05 5.31 5.56
CA TRP A 5 -4.33 3.89 5.39
C TRP A 5 -5.80 3.66 5.69
N THR A 6 -6.53 3.10 4.75
CA THR A 6 -7.93 2.70 5.01
C THR A 6 -7.95 1.53 5.99
N ASP A 7 -9.09 1.30 6.60
CA ASP A 7 -9.26 0.15 7.50
C ASP A 7 -8.96 -1.15 6.77
N ARG A 8 -9.40 -1.25 5.52
CA ARG A 8 -9.11 -2.42 4.69
C ARG A 8 -7.61 -2.63 4.52
N ALA A 9 -6.89 -1.57 4.16
CA ALA A 9 -5.45 -1.67 3.96
C ALA A 9 -4.71 -2.06 5.24
N ARG A 10 -5.16 -1.55 6.39
CA ARG A 10 -4.59 -1.96 7.67
C ARG A 10 -4.82 -3.44 7.95
N ARG A 11 -6.02 -3.91 7.70
CA ARG A 11 -6.33 -5.34 7.86
C ARG A 11 -5.50 -6.19 6.92
N ASP A 12 -5.30 -5.73 5.69
CA ASP A 12 -4.46 -6.42 4.71
C ASP A 12 -3.03 -6.57 5.23
N LEU A 13 -2.45 -5.49 5.76
CA LEU A 13 -1.11 -5.55 6.34
C LEU A 13 -1.01 -6.54 7.49
N LEU A 14 -2.01 -6.52 8.38
CA LEU A 14 -2.03 -7.45 9.51
C LEU A 14 -2.10 -8.90 9.01
N ALA A 15 -2.93 -9.15 8.01
CA ALA A 15 -3.06 -10.49 7.45
C ALA A 15 -1.76 -10.98 6.81
N ILE A 16 -1.10 -10.11 6.05
CA ILE A 16 0.19 -10.42 5.44
C ILE A 16 1.22 -10.72 6.53
N GLY A 17 1.30 -9.87 7.55
CA GLY A 17 2.25 -10.05 8.64
C GLY A 17 2.03 -11.36 9.40
N ARG A 18 0.77 -11.68 9.71
CA ARG A 18 0.43 -12.93 10.40
C ARG A 18 0.80 -14.16 9.57
N HIS A 19 0.53 -14.08 8.27
CA HIS A 19 0.85 -15.18 7.36
C HIS A 19 2.35 -15.47 7.35
N ILE A 20 3.17 -14.43 7.19
CA ILE A 20 4.62 -14.58 7.16
C ILE A 20 5.16 -15.01 8.52
N ALA A 21 4.59 -14.48 9.60
CA ALA A 21 5.04 -14.74 10.96
C ALA A 21 4.87 -16.21 11.39
N ARG A 22 3.98 -16.94 10.74
CA ARG A 22 3.83 -18.37 11.01
C ARG A 22 5.14 -19.13 10.85
N ASP A 23 5.93 -18.75 9.85
CA ASP A 23 7.19 -19.40 9.54
C ASP A 23 8.38 -18.60 10.04
N ASN A 24 8.28 -17.25 10.01
CA ASN A 24 9.42 -16.41 10.34
C ASN A 24 8.98 -15.05 10.87
N PRO A 25 8.90 -14.86 12.20
CA PRO A 25 8.46 -13.58 12.79
C PRO A 25 9.34 -12.39 12.42
N ARG A 26 10.65 -12.59 12.27
CA ARG A 26 11.55 -11.51 11.88
C ARG A 26 11.28 -11.06 10.45
N ALA A 27 11.08 -12.02 9.56
CA ALA A 27 10.75 -11.71 8.18
C ALA A 27 9.43 -10.96 8.09
N ALA A 28 8.43 -11.32 8.91
CA ALA A 28 7.16 -10.63 8.94
C ALA A 28 7.34 -9.16 9.26
N ARG A 29 8.13 -8.84 10.28
CA ARG A 29 8.40 -7.47 10.67
C ARG A 29 9.07 -6.69 9.54
N SER A 30 10.10 -7.29 8.93
CA SER A 30 10.82 -6.68 7.83
C SER A 30 9.90 -6.39 6.64
N TRP A 31 9.04 -7.33 6.28
CA TRP A 31 8.10 -7.16 5.18
C TRP A 31 7.11 -6.03 5.42
N ILE A 32 6.57 -5.95 6.64
CA ILE A 32 5.64 -4.87 7.00
C ILE A 32 6.33 -3.51 6.94
N ASP A 33 7.55 -3.42 7.45
CA ASP A 33 8.33 -2.18 7.41
C ASP A 33 8.60 -1.77 5.96
N GLN A 34 8.95 -2.71 5.09
CA GLN A 34 9.20 -2.44 3.68
C GLN A 34 7.93 -2.01 2.94
N LEU A 35 6.80 -2.63 3.23
CA LEU A 35 5.52 -2.23 2.62
C LEU A 35 5.14 -0.81 3.03
N ARG A 36 5.31 -0.48 4.30
CA ARG A 36 5.06 0.88 4.77
C ARG A 36 5.99 1.89 4.12
N ALA A 37 7.27 1.56 4.00
CA ALA A 37 8.25 2.42 3.35
C ALA A 37 7.89 2.64 1.88
N ARG A 38 7.42 1.59 1.21
CA ARG A 38 7.01 1.70 -0.18
C ARG A 38 5.80 2.62 -0.35
N ALA A 39 4.86 2.57 0.57
CA ALA A 39 3.70 3.47 0.56
C ALA A 39 4.13 4.92 0.82
N ARG A 40 5.06 5.15 1.74
CA ARG A 40 5.60 6.50 1.97
C ARG A 40 6.27 7.06 0.73
N LYS A 41 6.99 6.22 0.00
CA LYS A 41 7.61 6.64 -1.24
C LYS A 41 6.55 7.00 -2.29
N ALA A 42 5.46 6.26 -2.35
CA ALA A 42 4.35 6.59 -3.24
C ALA A 42 3.74 7.94 -2.88
N ALA A 43 3.67 8.29 -1.60
CA ALA A 43 3.17 9.59 -1.17
C ALA A 43 4.10 10.73 -1.60
N GLU A 44 5.41 10.47 -1.70
CA GLU A 44 6.37 11.46 -2.18
C GLU A 44 6.27 11.67 -3.69
N MET A 45 5.91 10.63 -4.43
CA MET A 45 5.81 10.66 -5.89
C MET A 45 4.49 10.01 -6.34
N PRO A 46 3.36 10.64 -6.03
CA PRO A 46 2.06 9.98 -6.17
C PRO A 46 1.66 9.65 -7.61
N LEU A 47 2.20 10.39 -8.58
CA LEU A 47 1.87 10.14 -9.98
C LEU A 47 2.84 9.20 -10.68
N ALA A 48 3.86 8.71 -9.97
CA ALA A 48 4.79 7.73 -10.51
C ALA A 48 4.22 6.31 -10.54
N GLY A 49 3.20 6.05 -9.73
CA GLY A 49 2.55 4.74 -9.72
C GLY A 49 1.79 4.48 -11.01
N ARG A 50 1.62 3.19 -11.34
CA ARG A 50 0.90 2.79 -12.53
C ARG A 50 -0.59 3.08 -12.38
N THR A 51 -1.20 3.65 -13.41
CA THR A 51 -2.64 3.92 -13.41
C THR A 51 -3.41 2.61 -13.43
N VAL A 52 -4.43 2.54 -12.60
CA VAL A 52 -5.35 1.40 -12.56
C VAL A 52 -6.66 1.86 -13.18
N PRO A 53 -7.23 1.11 -14.14
CA PRO A 53 -8.55 1.43 -14.67
C PRO A 53 -9.53 1.51 -13.50
N GLU A 54 -10.26 2.61 -13.43
CA GLU A 54 -10.95 2.90 -12.20
C GLU A 54 -12.38 3.36 -12.43
N ARG A 55 -13.08 3.46 -11.34
CA ARG A 55 -14.45 3.94 -11.34
C ARG A 55 -14.47 5.45 -11.36
N LYS A 56 -15.61 6.00 -11.72
CA LYS A 56 -15.81 7.43 -11.94
C LYS A 56 -15.20 8.31 -10.86
N GLY A 57 -14.48 9.33 -11.31
CA GLY A 57 -14.09 10.46 -10.49
C GLY A 57 -12.90 10.24 -9.56
N HIS A 58 -12.26 9.10 -9.59
CA HIS A 58 -11.13 8.82 -8.71
C HIS A 58 -9.89 8.43 -9.47
N GLU A 59 -8.78 9.00 -9.08
CA GLU A 59 -7.50 8.60 -9.62
C GLU A 59 -6.91 7.51 -8.75
N VAL A 60 -6.86 6.29 -9.28
CA VAL A 60 -6.33 5.12 -8.58
C VAL A 60 -5.05 4.67 -9.27
N ARG A 61 -4.03 4.45 -8.47
CA ARG A 61 -2.73 3.99 -8.95
C ARG A 61 -2.24 2.84 -8.09
N GLU A 62 -1.20 2.17 -8.59
CA GLU A 62 -0.61 1.06 -7.86
C GLU A 62 0.91 1.13 -7.95
N VAL A 63 1.54 0.65 -6.90
CA VAL A 63 2.99 0.43 -6.85
C VAL A 63 3.23 -0.98 -6.34
N PHE A 64 4.43 -1.48 -6.61
CA PHE A 64 4.76 -2.86 -6.29
C PHE A 64 5.93 -2.91 -5.33
N LEU A 65 5.90 -3.93 -4.49
CA LEU A 65 7.06 -4.37 -3.72
C LEU A 65 7.13 -5.87 -3.93
N ARG A 66 8.03 -6.30 -4.80
CA ARG A 66 8.11 -7.70 -5.25
C ARG A 66 6.75 -8.19 -5.72
N ASN A 67 6.19 -9.22 -5.08
CA ASN A 67 4.89 -9.77 -5.48
C ASN A 67 3.71 -9.02 -4.88
N TYR A 68 3.97 -8.09 -3.95
CA TYR A 68 2.90 -7.33 -3.32
C TYR A 68 2.53 -6.12 -4.15
N ARG A 69 1.26 -5.83 -4.16
CA ARG A 69 0.69 -4.69 -4.86
C ARG A 69 0.04 -3.76 -3.83
N ILE A 70 0.39 -2.49 -3.89
CA ILE A 70 -0.20 -1.45 -3.05
C ILE A 70 -1.04 -0.58 -3.94
N VAL A 71 -2.34 -0.56 -3.71
CA VAL A 71 -3.29 0.22 -4.51
C VAL A 71 -3.70 1.43 -3.70
N TYR A 72 -3.60 2.61 -4.28
CA TYR A 72 -3.94 3.85 -3.59
C TYR A 72 -4.73 4.80 -4.49
N ARG A 73 -5.50 5.67 -3.85
CA ARG A 73 -6.26 6.73 -4.50
C ARG A 73 -5.58 8.05 -4.20
N VAL A 74 -5.41 8.88 -5.23
CA VAL A 74 -4.92 10.25 -5.08
C VAL A 74 -6.11 11.18 -4.91
N GLU A 75 -6.14 11.96 -3.84
CA GLU A 75 -7.23 12.86 -3.55
C GLU A 75 -6.71 14.11 -2.84
N GLY A 76 -6.80 15.27 -3.51
CA GLY A 76 -6.27 16.50 -2.97
C GLY A 76 -4.76 16.41 -2.71
N ASP A 77 -4.34 16.72 -1.48
CA ASP A 77 -2.94 16.67 -1.07
C ASP A 77 -2.57 15.37 -0.37
N ALA A 78 -3.35 14.32 -0.58
CA ALA A 78 -3.17 13.06 0.12
C ALA A 78 -3.27 11.86 -0.82
N ILE A 79 -2.67 10.77 -0.40
CA ILE A 79 -2.99 9.47 -0.96
C ILE A 79 -3.61 8.60 0.14
N HIS A 80 -4.55 7.76 -0.27
CA HIS A 80 -5.23 6.82 0.61
C HIS A 80 -4.93 5.41 0.11
N VAL A 81 -4.24 4.62 0.91
CA VAL A 81 -3.99 3.22 0.54
C VAL A 81 -5.28 2.46 0.72
N LEU A 82 -5.77 1.88 -0.37
CA LEU A 82 -7.05 1.19 -0.41
C LEU A 82 -6.93 -0.28 -0.05
N THR A 83 -5.88 -0.93 -0.53
CA THR A 83 -5.65 -2.35 -0.30
C THR A 83 -4.21 -2.72 -0.60
N VAL A 84 -3.76 -3.80 0.01
CA VAL A 84 -2.45 -4.40 -0.25
C VAL A 84 -2.68 -5.90 -0.44
N PHE A 85 -2.13 -6.44 -1.53
CA PHE A 85 -2.29 -7.89 -1.78
C PHE A 85 -1.21 -8.44 -2.68
#